data_6d9c3f039838c2651df469d858c70bf9
#
_entry.id   6d9c3f039838c2651df469d858c70bf9
#
_cell.length_a   1.000
_cell.length_b   1.000
_cell.length_c   1.000
_cell.angle_alpha   90.00
_cell.angle_beta   90.00
_cell.angle_gamma   90.00
#
_symmetry.space_group_name_H-M   'P 1'
#
loop_
_entity.id
_entity.type
_entity.pdbx_description
1 polymer ?
#
loop_
_entity_poly.entity_id
_entity_poly.type
_entity_poly.pdbx_seq_one_letter_code
_entity_poly.pdbx_strand_id
1 'polypeptide(L)'
;MAASRRRVFSLPVAAACLVVVLLRCLSASGEPLPQYYNAIFSFGDSFSDTGNFVIINSGKLPNMPKFPPPYARCSNGRLVIDFLAEAFGLPLLPPSANKGTNFSQGANFAVMGATALDLKYFKDNNVWSIPPFNTSMNVQLQWFDEVKQTICSDPAECRAFFSKSLFVFGEFGGNDYSFAWKAEWSLEKVKTMVPAVVASLVRGVERLLDEGARHVVVPGNLPAGCIPITLTMYPSEDRSEYDPRTGYLKRYNSVALYHNAMLRIALDRLQRRRPEARVVYADYYTPYIQFARTPHLYGYKRGALRACCGGGGPYNYNMSASCGLPGSTTCEDPDAHVSWDGIHLTEAPYRFIANTWLKGPYAHPPLATVVREDMVD
;
A
#
# COMPACT_ATOMS: atom_id res chain seq x y z
N MET A 1 -72.62 29.11 29.65
CA MET A 1 -71.25 29.74 29.68
C MET A 1 -70.20 28.62 29.53
N ALA A 2 -69.69 28.47 28.31
CA ALA A 2 -68.73 27.41 28.02
C ALA A 2 -67.32 28.05 27.90
N ALA A 3 -66.38 27.62 28.75
CA ALA A 3 -65.02 28.08 28.75
C ALA A 3 -64.14 27.25 27.76
N SER A 4 -63.66 27.91 26.70
CA SER A 4 -62.72 27.33 25.74
C SER A 4 -61.34 27.19 26.35
N ARG A 5 -60.85 25.94 26.51
CA ARG A 5 -59.43 25.64 26.82
C ARG A 5 -58.64 25.57 25.53
N ARG A 6 -57.74 26.52 25.30
CA ARG A 6 -56.67 26.40 24.29
C ARG A 6 -55.65 25.38 24.69
N ARG A 7 -55.44 24.33 23.87
CA ARG A 7 -54.33 23.37 24.03
C ARG A 7 -53.10 24.00 23.36
N VAL A 8 -52.05 24.21 24.13
CA VAL A 8 -50.70 24.52 23.66
C VAL A 8 -50.05 23.19 23.26
N PHE A 9 -49.78 23.01 21.99
CA PHE A 9 -48.97 21.89 21.50
C PHE A 9 -47.52 22.17 21.77
N SER A 10 -46.92 21.48 22.74
CA SER A 10 -45.46 21.39 22.90
C SER A 10 -44.91 20.36 21.90
N LEU A 11 -44.13 20.82 20.94
CA LEU A 11 -43.33 19.92 20.08
C LEU A 11 -42.36 19.11 20.94
N PRO A 12 -42.25 17.80 20.70
CA PRO A 12 -41.38 16.96 21.54
C PRO A 12 -39.90 17.24 21.26
N VAL A 13 -39.14 17.38 22.34
CA VAL A 13 -37.68 17.59 22.37
C VAL A 13 -36.90 16.50 21.55
N ALA A 14 -37.56 15.37 21.31
CA ALA A 14 -36.99 14.27 20.47
C ALA A 14 -36.73 14.68 19.00
N ALA A 15 -37.52 15.63 18.44
CA ALA A 15 -37.33 16.08 17.06
C ALA A 15 -36.08 16.96 16.90
N ALA A 16 -35.74 17.76 17.92
CA ALA A 16 -34.55 18.61 17.92
C ALA A 16 -33.25 17.79 18.04
N CYS A 17 -33.24 16.71 18.83
CA CYS A 17 -32.09 15.82 18.94
C CYS A 17 -31.81 15.04 17.64
N LEU A 18 -32.86 14.63 16.92
CA LEU A 18 -32.67 13.91 15.64
C LEU A 18 -32.08 14.81 14.55
N VAL A 19 -32.48 16.08 14.49
CA VAL A 19 -31.94 17.06 13.52
C VAL A 19 -30.47 17.38 13.82
N VAL A 20 -30.09 17.49 15.11
CA VAL A 20 -28.68 17.74 15.50
C VAL A 20 -27.79 16.52 15.21
N VAL A 21 -28.30 15.31 15.39
CA VAL A 21 -27.57 14.06 15.04
C VAL A 21 -27.45 13.92 13.52
N LEU A 22 -28.52 14.21 12.76
CA LEU A 22 -28.48 14.19 11.30
C LEU A 22 -27.58 15.28 10.71
N LEU A 23 -27.54 16.48 11.28
CA LEU A 23 -26.63 17.56 10.87
C LEU A 23 -25.15 17.23 11.21
N ARG A 24 -24.88 16.47 12.27
CA ARG A 24 -23.52 15.97 12.55
C ARG A 24 -23.10 14.81 11.63
N CYS A 25 -24.04 14.03 11.09
CA CYS A 25 -23.74 12.99 10.10
C CYS A 25 -23.53 13.56 8.67
N LEU A 26 -24.06 14.75 8.36
CA LEU A 26 -23.91 15.40 7.05
C LEU A 26 -22.65 16.29 6.95
N SER A 27 -21.97 16.60 8.04
CA SER A 27 -20.72 17.35 8.06
C SER A 27 -19.46 16.46 8.16
N ALA A 28 -19.53 15.21 7.70
CA ALA A 28 -18.34 14.39 7.40
C ALA A 28 -17.73 14.76 6.02
N SER A 29 -17.82 16.01 5.60
CA SER A 29 -17.00 16.62 4.56
C SER A 29 -15.58 16.74 5.10
N GLY A 30 -14.64 16.11 4.41
CA GLY A 30 -13.26 15.91 4.80
C GLY A 30 -12.50 17.20 5.09
N GLU A 31 -12.67 17.74 6.30
CA GLU A 31 -11.69 18.66 6.87
C GLU A 31 -10.34 17.93 6.90
N PRO A 32 -9.28 18.53 6.36
CA PRO A 32 -7.95 17.96 6.48
C PRO A 32 -7.65 17.73 7.96
N LEU A 33 -7.04 16.58 8.28
CA LEU A 33 -6.53 16.35 9.63
C LEU A 33 -5.54 17.48 9.96
N PRO A 34 -5.52 18.00 11.19
CA PRO A 34 -4.51 18.98 11.57
C PRO A 34 -3.14 18.38 11.26
N GLN A 35 -2.21 19.21 10.81
CA GLN A 35 -0.84 18.78 10.48
C GLN A 35 -0.17 18.27 11.75
N TYR A 36 -0.22 16.98 11.93
CA TYR A 36 0.35 16.29 13.10
C TYR A 36 1.79 15.83 12.83
N TYR A 37 2.04 15.31 11.61
CA TYR A 37 3.37 14.85 11.23
C TYR A 37 4.19 15.94 10.56
N ASN A 38 5.48 16.01 10.91
CA ASN A 38 6.45 16.89 10.25
C ASN A 38 6.78 16.38 8.84
N ALA A 39 6.83 15.04 8.69
CA ALA A 39 7.28 14.39 7.48
C ALA A 39 6.69 12.98 7.35
N ILE A 40 6.69 12.45 6.13
CA ILE A 40 6.42 11.04 5.87
C ILE A 40 7.62 10.41 5.17
N PHE A 41 8.07 9.25 5.67
CA PHE A 41 9.11 8.44 5.05
C PHE A 41 8.50 7.12 4.57
N SER A 42 8.57 6.87 3.27
CA SER A 42 7.96 5.69 2.65
C SER A 42 9.01 4.76 2.06
N PHE A 43 8.86 3.49 2.36
CA PHE A 43 9.67 2.38 1.85
C PHE A 43 8.75 1.37 1.16
N GLY A 44 9.27 0.53 0.32
CA GLY A 44 8.46 -0.49 -0.33
C GLY A 44 8.89 -0.80 -1.75
N ASP A 45 7.95 -1.29 -2.49
CA ASP A 45 8.12 -1.67 -3.87
C ASP A 45 7.32 -0.77 -4.84
N SER A 46 6.86 -1.34 -5.97
CA SER A 46 6.11 -0.61 -6.99
C SER A 46 4.75 -0.09 -6.51
N PHE A 47 4.18 -0.62 -5.43
CA PHE A 47 2.92 -0.14 -4.85
C PHE A 47 3.08 1.19 -4.10
N SER A 48 4.32 1.60 -3.83
CA SER A 48 4.66 2.83 -3.14
C SER A 48 5.67 3.71 -3.89
N ASP A 49 6.29 3.24 -5.00
CA ASP A 49 7.34 3.96 -5.75
C ASP A 49 6.79 5.24 -6.40
N THR A 50 7.30 6.40 -5.99
CA THR A 50 6.91 7.72 -6.51
C THR A 50 7.81 8.23 -7.63
N GLY A 51 8.70 7.38 -8.18
CA GLY A 51 9.55 7.70 -9.32
C GLY A 51 11.01 7.27 -9.19
N ASN A 52 11.42 6.61 -8.11
CA ASN A 52 12.79 6.14 -7.94
C ASN A 52 13.22 5.20 -9.07
N PHE A 53 12.36 4.25 -9.45
CA PHE A 53 12.65 3.31 -10.53
C PHE A 53 12.97 4.03 -11.84
N VAL A 54 12.19 5.04 -12.20
CA VAL A 54 12.39 5.82 -13.43
C VAL A 54 13.71 6.57 -13.38
N ILE A 55 14.04 7.21 -12.26
CA ILE A 55 15.27 7.99 -12.10
C ILE A 55 16.50 7.07 -12.13
N ILE A 56 16.49 5.98 -11.36
CA ILE A 56 17.62 5.04 -11.24
C ILE A 56 17.92 4.36 -12.57
N ASN A 57 16.89 4.07 -13.37
CA ASN A 57 17.01 3.34 -14.63
C ASN A 57 16.94 4.22 -15.88
N SER A 58 16.90 5.53 -15.72
CA SER A 58 16.89 6.47 -16.84
C SER A 58 18.07 6.22 -17.79
N GLY A 59 17.75 5.93 -19.06
CA GLY A 59 18.75 5.62 -20.09
C GLY A 59 19.40 4.23 -20.01
N LYS A 60 19.07 3.40 -19.00
CA LYS A 60 19.66 2.07 -18.82
C LYS A 60 18.80 0.92 -19.37
N LEU A 61 17.49 1.12 -19.47
CA LEU A 61 16.53 0.11 -19.94
C LEU A 61 15.98 0.54 -21.31
N PRO A 62 16.23 -0.22 -22.39
CA PRO A 62 15.83 0.15 -23.75
C PRO A 62 14.30 0.16 -23.94
N ASN A 63 13.57 -0.60 -23.15
CA ASN A 63 12.10 -0.76 -23.25
C ASN A 63 11.44 -0.49 -21.91
N MET A 64 11.78 0.63 -21.26
CA MET A 64 11.11 1.01 -20.01
C MET A 64 9.63 1.33 -20.28
N PRO A 65 8.68 0.78 -19.51
CA PRO A 65 7.27 1.14 -19.62
C PRO A 65 7.10 2.66 -19.53
N LYS A 66 6.23 3.22 -20.38
CA LYS A 66 5.85 4.63 -20.25
C LYS A 66 4.87 4.76 -19.09
N PHE A 67 5.34 5.35 -18.00
CA PHE A 67 4.46 5.68 -16.87
C PHE A 67 3.60 6.89 -17.23
N PRO A 68 2.32 6.91 -16.85
CA PRO A 68 1.47 8.07 -17.09
C PRO A 68 2.07 9.33 -16.43
N PRO A 69 2.27 10.42 -17.17
CA PRO A 69 2.63 11.68 -16.54
C PRO A 69 1.46 12.20 -15.68
N PRO A 70 1.74 13.01 -14.66
CA PRO A 70 3.05 13.52 -14.24
C PRO A 70 3.74 12.66 -13.19
N TYR A 71 3.17 11.53 -12.81
CA TYR A 71 3.46 10.91 -11.51
C TYR A 71 4.59 9.88 -11.52
N ALA A 72 5.00 9.33 -12.68
CA ALA A 72 6.00 8.25 -12.78
C ALA A 72 5.72 7.05 -11.81
N ARG A 73 4.44 6.73 -11.61
CA ARG A 73 3.94 5.66 -10.72
C ARG A 73 3.44 4.48 -11.53
N CYS A 74 3.48 3.28 -10.96
CA CYS A 74 2.89 2.09 -11.54
C CYS A 74 1.35 2.10 -11.39
N SER A 75 0.70 3.14 -11.89
CA SER A 75 -0.74 3.37 -11.83
C SER A 75 -1.15 4.40 -12.88
N ASN A 76 -2.46 4.58 -13.10
CA ASN A 76 -2.97 5.70 -13.87
C ASN A 76 -2.99 7.03 -13.10
N GLY A 77 -2.61 7.00 -11.79
CA GLY A 77 -2.61 8.17 -10.93
C GLY A 77 -1.88 7.95 -9.62
N ARG A 78 -2.46 8.45 -8.53
CA ARG A 78 -1.92 8.44 -7.17
C ARG A 78 -1.93 7.06 -6.54
N LEU A 79 -0.96 6.81 -5.67
CA LEU A 79 -0.82 5.62 -4.82
C LEU A 79 -1.37 5.89 -3.41
N VAL A 80 -1.46 4.85 -2.56
CA VAL A 80 -1.88 5.00 -1.16
C VAL A 80 -1.06 6.07 -0.45
N ILE A 81 0.26 6.08 -0.65
CA ILE A 81 1.17 7.02 0.01
C ILE A 81 0.86 8.48 -0.34
N ASP A 82 0.43 8.77 -1.57
CA ASP A 82 0.05 10.12 -1.99
C ASP A 82 -1.21 10.59 -1.26
N PHE A 83 -2.22 9.71 -1.13
CA PHE A 83 -3.44 10.01 -0.38
C PHE A 83 -3.19 10.18 1.11
N LEU A 84 -2.22 9.44 1.69
CA LEU A 84 -1.80 9.66 3.08
C LEU A 84 -1.11 11.01 3.24
N ALA A 85 -0.21 11.39 2.34
CA ALA A 85 0.43 12.70 2.35
C ALA A 85 -0.60 13.83 2.29
N GLU A 86 -1.54 13.77 1.33
CA GLU A 86 -2.63 14.74 1.21
C GLU A 86 -3.50 14.82 2.48
N ALA A 87 -3.86 13.66 3.07
CA ALA A 87 -4.70 13.60 4.27
C ALA A 87 -4.04 14.23 5.50
N PHE A 88 -2.72 14.18 5.60
CA PHE A 88 -1.94 14.78 6.68
C PHE A 88 -1.42 16.19 6.35
N GLY A 89 -1.86 16.79 5.23
CA GLY A 89 -1.48 18.15 4.84
C GLY A 89 -0.01 18.28 4.42
N LEU A 90 0.61 17.19 3.96
CA LEU A 90 1.99 17.15 3.50
C LEU A 90 2.07 17.11 1.97
N PRO A 91 3.15 17.58 1.36
CA PRO A 91 3.34 17.47 -0.08
C PRO A 91 3.47 16.00 -0.51
N LEU A 92 3.23 15.72 -1.79
CA LEU A 92 3.53 14.41 -2.37
C LEU A 92 5.02 14.11 -2.20
N LEU A 93 5.33 12.89 -1.77
CA LEU A 93 6.70 12.54 -1.40
C LEU A 93 7.63 12.51 -2.62
N PRO A 94 8.72 13.26 -2.58
CA PRO A 94 9.73 13.18 -3.62
C PRO A 94 10.46 11.83 -3.55
N PRO A 95 10.81 11.23 -4.70
CA PRO A 95 11.69 10.07 -4.73
C PRO A 95 13.08 10.41 -4.22
N SER A 96 13.66 9.56 -3.35
CA SER A 96 14.97 9.77 -2.72
C SER A 96 16.13 9.84 -3.74
N ALA A 97 15.94 9.23 -4.89
CA ALA A 97 16.90 9.29 -6.00
C ALA A 97 16.97 10.67 -6.68
N ASN A 98 16.02 11.57 -6.43
CA ASN A 98 16.00 12.92 -6.96
C ASN A 98 16.95 13.82 -6.16
N LYS A 99 18.24 13.80 -6.51
CA LYS A 99 19.28 14.55 -5.80
C LYS A 99 19.03 16.06 -5.88
N GLY A 100 19.30 16.75 -4.77
CA GLY A 100 19.08 18.20 -4.65
C GLY A 100 17.66 18.59 -4.21
N THR A 101 16.79 17.63 -3.96
CA THR A 101 15.46 17.88 -3.40
C THR A 101 15.56 18.15 -1.89
N ASN A 102 14.69 19.01 -1.38
CA ASN A 102 14.50 19.21 0.04
C ASN A 102 13.63 18.07 0.62
N PHE A 103 14.18 17.28 1.53
CA PHE A 103 13.52 16.16 2.20
C PHE A 103 12.98 16.50 3.60
N SER A 104 12.93 17.76 4.00
CA SER A 104 12.48 18.18 5.34
C SER A 104 11.02 17.80 5.66
N GLN A 105 10.19 17.54 4.64
CA GLN A 105 8.81 17.03 4.80
C GLN A 105 8.65 15.57 4.40
N GLY A 106 9.76 14.85 4.17
CA GLY A 106 9.78 13.42 3.90
C GLY A 106 10.40 13.04 2.57
N ALA A 107 10.52 11.73 2.37
CA ALA A 107 11.08 11.12 1.17
C ALA A 107 10.43 9.76 0.90
N ASN A 108 10.45 9.36 -0.36
CA ASN A 108 10.08 8.03 -0.79
C ASN A 108 11.32 7.23 -1.21
N PHE A 109 11.55 6.07 -0.60
CA PHE A 109 12.66 5.15 -0.90
C PHE A 109 12.19 3.92 -1.69
N ALA A 110 10.88 3.72 -1.83
CA ALA A 110 10.31 2.59 -2.54
C ALA A 110 10.77 2.52 -3.98
N VAL A 111 11.03 1.30 -4.46
CA VAL A 111 11.45 1.06 -5.85
C VAL A 111 10.72 -0.14 -6.42
N MET A 112 10.21 -0.01 -7.65
CA MET A 112 9.63 -1.12 -8.39
C MET A 112 10.54 -2.35 -8.37
N GLY A 113 9.97 -3.52 -8.01
CA GLY A 113 10.69 -4.78 -7.97
C GLY A 113 11.51 -5.00 -6.69
N ALA A 114 11.46 -4.08 -5.72
CA ALA A 114 12.18 -4.23 -4.46
C ALA A 114 11.68 -5.42 -3.64
N THR A 115 12.61 -6.03 -2.90
CA THR A 115 12.39 -7.22 -2.08
C THR A 115 12.68 -6.95 -0.60
N ALA A 116 12.07 -7.72 0.30
CA ALA A 116 12.41 -7.73 1.72
C ALA A 116 13.78 -8.37 1.98
N LEU A 117 14.12 -9.38 1.19
CA LEU A 117 15.40 -10.09 1.27
C LEU A 117 16.42 -9.48 0.31
N ASP A 118 17.69 -9.56 0.69
CA ASP A 118 18.78 -9.03 -0.15
C ASP A 118 19.03 -9.90 -1.38
N LEU A 119 19.60 -9.31 -2.42
CA LEU A 119 19.99 -9.98 -3.66
C LEU A 119 20.83 -11.23 -3.42
N LYS A 120 21.67 -11.22 -2.36
CA LYS A 120 22.49 -12.38 -1.97
C LYS A 120 21.65 -13.61 -1.65
N TYR A 121 20.51 -13.45 -0.95
CA TYR A 121 19.62 -14.57 -0.64
C TYR A 121 19.13 -15.28 -1.91
N PHE A 122 18.71 -14.53 -2.90
CA PHE A 122 18.19 -15.08 -4.15
C PHE A 122 19.27 -15.78 -4.96
N LYS A 123 20.50 -15.20 -5.01
CA LYS A 123 21.65 -15.82 -5.67
C LYS A 123 22.04 -17.13 -5.01
N ASP A 124 22.14 -17.16 -3.69
CA ASP A 124 22.50 -18.34 -2.91
C ASP A 124 21.45 -19.48 -3.07
N ASN A 125 20.22 -19.13 -3.38
CA ASN A 125 19.11 -20.07 -3.57
C ASN A 125 18.77 -20.34 -5.05
N ASN A 126 19.60 -19.88 -6.00
CA ASN A 126 19.41 -20.05 -7.45
C ASN A 126 18.09 -19.48 -7.98
N VAL A 127 17.61 -18.36 -7.43
CA VAL A 127 16.47 -17.62 -7.97
C VAL A 127 16.98 -16.67 -9.06
N TRP A 128 17.06 -17.19 -10.27
CA TRP A 128 17.63 -16.51 -11.45
C TRP A 128 16.78 -15.36 -11.98
N SER A 129 15.51 -15.33 -11.62
CA SER A 129 14.52 -14.37 -12.13
C SER A 129 14.57 -13.01 -11.44
N ILE A 130 15.40 -12.85 -10.39
CA ILE A 130 15.54 -11.55 -9.70
C ILE A 130 16.25 -10.54 -10.61
N PRO A 131 15.79 -9.29 -10.66
CA PRO A 131 16.50 -8.24 -11.40
C PRO A 131 17.95 -8.08 -10.93
N PRO A 132 18.87 -7.74 -11.82
CA PRO A 132 20.30 -7.65 -11.51
C PRO A 132 20.69 -6.45 -10.63
N PHE A 133 19.77 -5.49 -10.44
CA PHE A 133 20.00 -4.32 -9.59
C PHE A 133 19.51 -4.59 -8.17
N ASN A 134 20.28 -4.11 -7.19
CA ASN A 134 19.96 -4.30 -5.78
C ASN A 134 19.17 -3.09 -5.26
N THR A 135 17.90 -3.28 -4.98
CA THR A 135 16.97 -2.28 -4.44
C THR A 135 16.18 -2.84 -3.26
N SER A 136 16.79 -3.81 -2.54
CA SER A 136 16.16 -4.45 -1.38
C SER A 136 15.82 -3.43 -0.28
N MET A 137 15.00 -3.87 0.66
CA MET A 137 14.66 -3.12 1.87
C MET A 137 15.90 -2.57 2.59
N ASN A 138 16.97 -3.38 2.72
CA ASN A 138 18.20 -2.94 3.37
C ASN A 138 18.91 -1.82 2.58
N VAL A 139 18.86 -1.84 1.26
CA VAL A 139 19.39 -0.76 0.42
C VAL A 139 18.59 0.53 0.59
N GLN A 140 17.25 0.42 0.66
CA GLN A 140 16.40 1.57 0.94
C GLN A 140 16.67 2.18 2.32
N LEU A 141 16.95 1.37 3.33
CA LEU A 141 17.36 1.85 4.65
C LEU A 141 18.74 2.54 4.62
N GLN A 142 19.66 2.14 3.73
CA GLN A 142 20.91 2.87 3.50
C GLN A 142 20.65 4.24 2.86
N TRP A 143 19.76 4.33 1.88
CA TRP A 143 19.34 5.62 1.30
C TRP A 143 18.64 6.52 2.32
N PHE A 144 17.90 5.94 3.26
CA PHE A 144 17.34 6.69 4.39
C PHE A 144 18.46 7.30 5.25
N ASP A 145 19.56 6.58 5.52
CA ASP A 145 20.70 7.14 6.26
C ASP A 145 21.34 8.34 5.53
N GLU A 146 21.43 8.28 4.19
CA GLU A 146 21.93 9.39 3.38
C GLU A 146 20.99 10.60 3.47
N VAL A 147 19.69 10.40 3.35
CA VAL A 147 18.68 11.48 3.46
C VAL A 147 18.63 12.04 4.88
N LYS A 148 18.72 11.18 5.91
CA LYS A 148 18.77 11.58 7.32
C LYS A 148 19.84 12.65 7.59
N GLN A 149 21.04 12.48 7.02
CA GLN A 149 22.15 13.43 7.16
C GLN A 149 21.85 14.81 6.57
N THR A 150 20.88 14.92 5.67
CA THR A 150 20.43 16.21 5.11
C THR A 150 19.36 16.89 5.96
N ILE A 151 18.76 16.17 6.91
CA ILE A 151 17.65 16.65 7.75
C ILE A 151 18.15 17.06 9.13
N CYS A 152 19.03 16.26 9.71
CA CYS A 152 19.52 16.44 11.08
C CYS A 152 20.97 15.93 11.20
N SER A 153 21.77 16.60 12.06
CA SER A 153 23.19 16.29 12.29
C SER A 153 23.46 15.69 13.66
N ASP A 154 22.61 15.98 14.62
CA ASP A 154 22.72 15.48 15.99
C ASP A 154 21.73 14.32 16.24
N PRO A 155 22.16 13.23 16.89
CA PRO A 155 21.29 12.08 17.15
C PRO A 155 20.05 12.40 18.01
N ALA A 156 20.10 13.40 18.90
CA ALA A 156 18.93 13.79 19.68
C ALA A 156 17.95 14.61 18.85
N GLU A 157 18.45 15.51 17.99
CA GLU A 157 17.66 16.24 17.02
C GLU A 157 16.95 15.27 16.06
N CYS A 158 17.68 14.28 15.51
CA CYS A 158 17.11 13.26 14.62
C CYS A 158 15.99 12.49 15.32
N ARG A 159 16.21 11.99 16.54
CA ARG A 159 15.17 11.31 17.31
C ARG A 159 13.94 12.19 17.55
N ALA A 160 14.14 13.46 17.89
CA ALA A 160 13.05 14.41 18.10
C ALA A 160 12.25 14.66 16.81
N PHE A 161 12.94 14.77 15.67
CA PHE A 161 12.31 14.93 14.36
C PHE A 161 11.52 13.69 13.94
N PHE A 162 12.14 12.49 14.01
CA PHE A 162 11.51 11.25 13.60
C PHE A 162 10.39 10.79 14.53
N SER A 163 10.39 11.21 15.80
CA SER A 163 9.28 10.94 16.72
C SER A 163 7.95 11.60 16.30
N LYS A 164 8.03 12.65 15.49
CA LYS A 164 6.90 13.39 14.91
C LYS A 164 6.72 13.10 13.42
N SER A 165 7.32 12.05 12.89
CA SER A 165 7.22 11.64 11.51
C SER A 165 6.46 10.32 11.37
N LEU A 166 5.73 10.15 10.26
CA LEU A 166 5.09 8.90 9.89
C LEU A 166 6.02 8.07 9.01
N PHE A 167 6.20 6.81 9.36
CA PHE A 167 6.92 5.84 8.54
C PHE A 167 5.93 4.84 7.93
N VAL A 168 5.91 4.71 6.59
CA VAL A 168 5.17 3.69 5.87
C VAL A 168 6.17 2.68 5.33
N PHE A 169 6.23 1.50 5.93
CA PHE A 169 7.29 0.50 5.72
C PHE A 169 6.77 -0.74 5.00
N GLY A 170 6.68 -0.65 3.69
CA GLY A 170 6.19 -1.70 2.79
C GLY A 170 5.21 -1.12 1.73
N GLU A 171 4.63 -1.92 0.88
CA GLU A 171 4.58 -3.37 0.89
C GLU A 171 5.95 -3.96 0.53
N PHE A 172 6.29 -5.10 1.14
CA PHE A 172 7.42 -5.94 0.82
C PHE A 172 7.02 -7.42 0.93
N GLY A 173 7.68 -8.29 0.16
CA GLY A 173 7.47 -9.74 0.16
C GLY A 173 6.76 -10.22 -1.09
N GLY A 174 5.87 -9.43 -1.71
CA GLY A 174 5.21 -9.80 -2.95
C GLY A 174 6.22 -10.13 -4.06
N ASN A 175 7.24 -9.31 -4.23
CA ASN A 175 8.32 -9.54 -5.19
C ASN A 175 9.20 -10.73 -4.80
N ASP A 176 9.51 -10.91 -3.50
CA ASP A 176 10.27 -12.07 -3.03
C ASP A 176 9.63 -13.37 -3.50
N TYR A 177 8.32 -13.50 -3.33
CA TYR A 177 7.57 -14.70 -3.72
C TYR A 177 7.41 -14.81 -5.24
N SER A 178 7.13 -13.71 -5.93
CA SER A 178 6.90 -13.71 -7.37
C SER A 178 8.17 -14.07 -8.15
N PHE A 179 9.35 -13.63 -7.72
CA PHE A 179 10.62 -14.03 -8.33
C PHE A 179 10.92 -15.51 -8.08
N ALA A 180 10.60 -16.05 -6.90
CA ALA A 180 10.76 -17.47 -6.63
C ALA A 180 9.80 -18.33 -7.49
N TRP A 181 8.53 -17.90 -7.67
CA TRP A 181 7.60 -18.57 -8.60
C TRP A 181 8.10 -18.54 -10.04
N LYS A 182 8.59 -17.39 -10.48
CA LYS A 182 9.16 -17.24 -11.83
C LYS A 182 10.41 -18.10 -12.04
N ALA A 183 11.15 -18.39 -10.96
CA ALA A 183 12.24 -19.37 -10.95
C ALA A 183 11.75 -20.83 -10.72
N GLU A 184 10.46 -21.08 -10.96
CA GLU A 184 9.81 -22.39 -10.95
C GLU A 184 9.80 -23.09 -9.57
N TRP A 185 9.92 -22.31 -8.48
CA TRP A 185 9.76 -22.88 -7.15
C TRP A 185 8.30 -23.27 -6.92
N SER A 186 8.08 -24.46 -6.34
CA SER A 186 6.75 -24.87 -5.90
C SER A 186 6.21 -23.92 -4.81
N LEU A 187 4.89 -23.82 -4.69
CA LEU A 187 4.24 -22.99 -3.68
C LEU A 187 4.69 -23.36 -2.26
N GLU A 188 4.87 -24.65 -1.97
CA GLU A 188 5.33 -25.11 -0.66
C GLU A 188 6.76 -24.63 -0.40
N LYS A 189 7.65 -24.68 -1.39
CA LYS A 189 8.99 -24.13 -1.29
C LYS A 189 8.96 -22.61 -1.09
N VAL A 190 8.11 -21.88 -1.82
CA VAL A 190 7.96 -20.42 -1.63
C VAL A 190 7.47 -20.09 -0.22
N LYS A 191 6.53 -20.84 0.34
CA LYS A 191 6.08 -20.65 1.73
C LYS A 191 7.23 -20.76 2.75
N THR A 192 8.28 -21.53 2.47
CA THR A 192 9.44 -21.59 3.38
C THR A 192 10.22 -20.29 3.49
N MET A 193 10.05 -19.34 2.54
CA MET A 193 10.66 -18.02 2.60
C MET A 193 9.95 -17.08 3.58
N VAL A 194 8.66 -17.30 3.84
CA VAL A 194 7.81 -16.38 4.61
C VAL A 194 8.42 -16.01 5.98
N PRO A 195 8.93 -16.96 6.79
CA PRO A 195 9.57 -16.62 8.06
C PRO A 195 10.77 -15.67 7.92
N ALA A 196 11.61 -15.87 6.89
CA ALA A 196 12.77 -15.03 6.65
C ALA A 196 12.37 -13.61 6.18
N VAL A 197 11.37 -13.51 5.30
CA VAL A 197 10.79 -12.25 4.84
C VAL A 197 10.22 -11.46 6.02
N VAL A 198 9.36 -12.08 6.81
CA VAL A 198 8.73 -11.43 7.97
C VAL A 198 9.78 -11.01 9.01
N ALA A 199 10.77 -11.85 9.29
CA ALA A 199 11.86 -11.50 10.21
C ALA A 199 12.69 -10.32 9.68
N SER A 200 12.88 -10.21 8.37
CA SER A 200 13.56 -9.07 7.75
C SER A 200 12.76 -7.79 7.94
N LEU A 201 11.45 -7.82 7.69
CA LEU A 201 10.55 -6.67 7.90
C LEU A 201 10.59 -6.19 9.36
N VAL A 202 10.50 -7.10 10.32
CA VAL A 202 10.54 -6.74 11.75
C VAL A 202 11.87 -6.05 12.10
N ARG A 203 13.02 -6.56 11.62
CA ARG A 203 14.32 -5.91 11.84
C ARG A 203 14.38 -4.51 11.22
N GLY A 204 13.80 -4.33 10.03
CA GLY A 204 13.71 -3.01 9.41
C GLY A 204 12.89 -2.03 10.24
N VAL A 205 11.74 -2.46 10.75
CA VAL A 205 10.91 -1.63 11.66
C VAL A 205 11.67 -1.33 12.96
N GLU A 206 12.29 -2.33 13.60
CA GLU A 206 13.09 -2.14 14.82
C GLU A 206 14.18 -1.08 14.60
N ARG A 207 14.89 -1.14 13.46
CA ARG A 207 15.88 -0.12 13.11
C ARG A 207 15.30 1.28 13.04
N LEU A 208 14.13 1.47 12.42
CA LEU A 208 13.48 2.79 12.36
C LEU A 208 13.06 3.27 13.75
N LEU A 209 12.58 2.38 14.62
CA LEU A 209 12.25 2.71 16.01
C LEU A 209 13.51 3.14 16.81
N ASP A 210 14.65 2.52 16.57
CA ASP A 210 15.93 2.87 17.18
C ASP A 210 16.44 4.24 16.72
N GLU A 211 16.11 4.67 15.49
CA GLU A 211 16.34 6.00 14.96
C GLU A 211 15.38 7.07 15.53
N GLY A 212 14.37 6.67 16.29
CA GLY A 212 13.41 7.56 16.94
C GLY A 212 12.01 7.57 16.37
N ALA A 213 11.71 6.73 15.37
CA ALA A 213 10.34 6.61 14.86
C ALA A 213 9.38 6.19 15.97
N ARG A 214 8.19 6.81 15.98
CA ARG A 214 7.11 6.50 16.94
C ARG A 214 5.86 5.98 16.22
N HIS A 215 5.70 6.29 14.96
CA HIS A 215 4.54 5.93 14.14
C HIS A 215 5.00 5.18 12.91
N VAL A 216 4.76 3.86 12.89
CA VAL A 216 5.17 2.99 11.77
C VAL A 216 3.96 2.19 11.27
N VAL A 217 3.65 2.32 10.00
CA VAL A 217 2.62 1.56 9.30
C VAL A 217 3.28 0.49 8.46
N VAL A 218 2.88 -0.76 8.63
CA VAL A 218 3.44 -1.90 7.91
C VAL A 218 2.33 -2.59 7.11
N PRO A 219 2.28 -2.38 5.79
CA PRO A 219 1.33 -3.04 4.92
C PRO A 219 1.57 -4.55 4.79
N GLY A 220 0.48 -5.31 4.76
CA GLY A 220 0.51 -6.72 4.38
C GLY A 220 0.46 -6.92 2.87
N ASN A 221 0.70 -8.14 2.41
CA ASN A 221 0.68 -8.50 1.00
C ASN A 221 -0.73 -8.58 0.42
N LEU A 222 -0.86 -8.25 -0.87
CA LEU A 222 -2.07 -8.39 -1.67
C LEU A 222 -2.36 -9.87 -2.01
N PRO A 223 -3.61 -10.20 -2.39
CA PRO A 223 -3.98 -11.56 -2.82
C PRO A 223 -3.42 -11.86 -4.23
N ALA A 224 -2.22 -12.42 -4.30
CA ALA A 224 -1.49 -12.67 -5.55
C ALA A 224 -2.31 -13.46 -6.60
N GLY A 225 -3.17 -14.39 -6.17
CA GLY A 225 -4.03 -15.15 -7.06
C GLY A 225 -5.19 -14.36 -7.69
N CYS A 226 -5.40 -13.10 -7.26
CA CYS A 226 -6.36 -12.19 -7.87
C CYS A 226 -5.72 -11.30 -8.94
N ILE A 227 -4.39 -11.29 -9.05
CA ILE A 227 -3.64 -10.37 -9.91
C ILE A 227 -3.58 -10.95 -11.33
N PRO A 228 -3.92 -10.17 -12.38
CA PRO A 228 -3.95 -10.63 -13.78
C PRO A 228 -2.68 -11.33 -14.27
N ILE A 229 -1.49 -10.86 -13.89
CA ILE A 229 -0.23 -11.54 -14.24
C ILE A 229 -0.19 -12.97 -13.72
N THR A 230 -0.59 -13.20 -12.46
CA THR A 230 -0.59 -14.53 -11.85
C THR A 230 -1.58 -15.46 -12.57
N LEU A 231 -2.77 -14.97 -12.88
CA LEU A 231 -3.81 -15.70 -13.61
C LEU A 231 -3.38 -16.06 -15.04
N THR A 232 -2.57 -15.22 -15.67
CA THR A 232 -2.07 -15.44 -17.03
C THR A 232 -0.86 -16.37 -17.04
N MET A 233 0.08 -16.21 -16.09
CA MET A 233 1.36 -16.92 -16.10
C MET A 233 1.24 -18.34 -15.50
N TYR A 234 0.29 -18.56 -14.60
CA TYR A 234 0.18 -19.78 -13.81
C TYR A 234 -1.24 -20.38 -13.83
N PRO A 235 -1.88 -20.51 -15.00
CA PRO A 235 -3.21 -21.10 -15.07
C PRO A 235 -3.18 -22.53 -14.55
N SER A 236 -4.31 -23.03 -14.08
CA SER A 236 -4.51 -24.42 -13.71
C SER A 236 -5.56 -25.07 -14.59
N GLU A 237 -5.33 -26.33 -14.96
CA GLU A 237 -6.35 -27.17 -15.63
C GLU A 237 -7.41 -27.62 -14.61
N ASP A 238 -7.04 -27.73 -13.33
CA ASP A 238 -7.97 -28.05 -12.26
C ASP A 238 -8.81 -26.84 -11.87
N ARG A 239 -10.07 -26.86 -12.30
CA ARG A 239 -11.04 -25.81 -11.98
C ARG A 239 -11.31 -25.67 -10.48
N SER A 240 -11.03 -26.68 -9.67
CA SER A 240 -11.19 -26.61 -8.22
C SER A 240 -10.19 -25.67 -7.57
N GLU A 241 -9.09 -25.32 -8.20
CA GLU A 241 -8.11 -24.35 -7.74
C GLU A 241 -8.60 -22.89 -7.84
N TYR A 242 -9.59 -22.66 -8.68
CA TYR A 242 -10.21 -21.34 -8.80
C TYR A 242 -11.33 -21.16 -7.79
N ASP A 243 -11.51 -19.92 -7.33
CA ASP A 243 -12.69 -19.55 -6.57
C ASP A 243 -13.92 -19.57 -7.51
N PRO A 244 -15.00 -20.29 -7.18
CA PRO A 244 -16.11 -20.51 -8.11
C PRO A 244 -16.95 -19.26 -8.40
N ARG A 245 -16.84 -18.21 -7.57
CA ARG A 245 -17.59 -16.96 -7.75
C ARG A 245 -16.80 -15.91 -8.50
N THR A 246 -15.50 -15.84 -8.26
CA THR A 246 -14.65 -14.73 -8.72
C THR A 246 -13.66 -15.16 -9.79
N GLY A 247 -13.28 -16.44 -9.84
CA GLY A 247 -12.30 -16.97 -10.78
C GLY A 247 -10.83 -16.72 -10.40
N TYR A 248 -10.51 -16.21 -9.19
CA TYR A 248 -9.13 -16.10 -8.77
C TYR A 248 -8.50 -17.43 -8.34
N LEU A 249 -7.17 -17.54 -8.44
CA LEU A 249 -6.40 -18.73 -8.04
C LEU A 249 -6.18 -18.77 -6.52
N LYS A 250 -6.89 -19.67 -5.84
CA LYS A 250 -6.85 -19.79 -4.35
C LYS A 250 -5.46 -20.11 -3.81
N ARG A 251 -4.72 -20.99 -4.49
CA ARG A 251 -3.41 -21.48 -4.04
C ARG A 251 -2.38 -20.35 -3.88
N TYR A 252 -2.35 -19.38 -4.81
CA TYR A 252 -1.43 -18.24 -4.72
C TYR A 252 -1.79 -17.27 -3.59
N ASN A 253 -3.08 -17.11 -3.32
CA ASN A 253 -3.55 -16.34 -2.17
C ASN A 253 -3.12 -16.94 -0.84
N SER A 254 -2.88 -18.26 -0.76
CA SER A 254 -2.45 -18.92 0.48
C SER A 254 -1.09 -18.45 0.99
N VAL A 255 -0.18 -18.03 0.10
CA VAL A 255 1.13 -17.46 0.48
C VAL A 255 0.96 -16.10 1.14
N ALA A 256 0.16 -15.22 0.53
CA ALA A 256 -0.13 -13.90 1.11
C ALA A 256 -0.86 -14.02 2.46
N LEU A 257 -1.83 -14.94 2.58
CA LEU A 257 -2.51 -15.21 3.86
C LEU A 257 -1.53 -15.65 4.94
N TYR A 258 -0.62 -16.57 4.61
CA TYR A 258 0.40 -17.04 5.55
C TYR A 258 1.37 -15.93 5.95
N HIS A 259 1.86 -15.14 4.97
CA HIS A 259 2.67 -13.97 5.22
C HIS A 259 1.97 -12.98 6.17
N ASN A 260 0.75 -12.58 5.83
CA ASN A 260 -0.01 -11.60 6.59
C ASN A 260 -0.31 -12.07 8.02
N ALA A 261 -0.62 -13.35 8.21
CA ALA A 261 -0.82 -13.92 9.53
C ALA A 261 0.47 -13.88 10.38
N MET A 262 1.60 -14.29 9.80
CA MET A 262 2.89 -14.24 10.49
C MET A 262 3.32 -12.80 10.77
N LEU A 263 3.13 -11.89 9.83
CA LEU A 263 3.47 -10.48 9.99
C LEU A 263 2.70 -9.85 11.13
N ARG A 264 1.36 -10.04 11.18
CA ARG A 264 0.52 -9.55 12.30
C ARG A 264 1.03 -10.03 13.64
N ILE A 265 1.29 -11.33 13.80
CA ILE A 265 1.80 -11.90 15.05
C ILE A 265 3.16 -11.27 15.42
N ALA A 266 4.04 -11.06 14.43
CA ALA A 266 5.36 -10.49 14.65
C ALA A 266 5.28 -9.01 15.06
N LEU A 267 4.42 -8.22 14.41
CA LEU A 267 4.18 -6.81 14.76
C LEU A 267 3.52 -6.67 16.13
N ASP A 268 2.57 -7.52 16.49
CA ASP A 268 1.98 -7.54 17.84
C ASP A 268 3.02 -7.82 18.92
N ARG A 269 3.97 -8.72 18.65
CA ARG A 269 5.10 -8.98 19.56
C ARG A 269 6.05 -7.79 19.64
N LEU A 270 6.31 -7.14 18.51
CA LEU A 270 7.14 -5.94 18.47
C LEU A 270 6.49 -4.80 19.24
N GLN A 271 5.20 -4.53 19.03
CA GLN A 271 4.44 -3.52 19.76
C GLN A 271 4.51 -3.69 21.28
N ARG A 272 4.44 -4.94 21.77
CA ARG A 272 4.58 -5.23 23.22
C ARG A 272 6.00 -4.96 23.75
N ARG A 273 7.04 -5.11 22.93
CA ARG A 273 8.42 -4.81 23.31
C ARG A 273 8.77 -3.32 23.19
N ARG A 274 8.03 -2.59 22.39
CA ARG A 274 8.25 -1.16 22.09
C ARG A 274 6.97 -0.35 22.36
N PRO A 275 6.53 -0.30 23.65
CA PRO A 275 5.25 0.33 24.00
C PRO A 275 5.24 1.84 23.74
N GLU A 276 6.42 2.45 23.62
CA GLU A 276 6.59 3.85 23.28
C GLU A 276 6.27 4.20 21.82
N ALA A 277 6.09 3.21 20.97
CA ALA A 277 5.78 3.38 19.55
C ALA A 277 4.37 2.87 19.21
N ARG A 278 3.86 3.31 18.07
CA ARG A 278 2.63 2.82 17.44
C ARG A 278 3.00 2.09 16.15
N VAL A 279 2.99 0.75 16.20
CA VAL A 279 3.26 -0.11 15.04
C VAL A 279 1.93 -0.65 14.53
N VAL A 280 1.49 -0.18 13.38
CA VAL A 280 0.17 -0.45 12.81
C VAL A 280 0.29 -1.41 11.63
N TYR A 281 -0.39 -2.55 11.68
CA TYR A 281 -0.61 -3.39 10.51
C TYR A 281 -1.68 -2.75 9.62
N ALA A 282 -1.40 -2.60 8.31
CA ALA A 282 -2.33 -2.08 7.33
C ALA A 282 -2.67 -3.16 6.29
N ASP A 283 -3.95 -3.42 6.08
CA ASP A 283 -4.44 -4.54 5.29
C ASP A 283 -4.70 -4.15 3.84
N TYR A 284 -3.90 -4.68 2.91
CA TYR A 284 -4.14 -4.65 1.47
C TYR A 284 -4.99 -5.82 0.98
N TYR A 285 -4.93 -6.96 1.69
CA TYR A 285 -5.53 -8.22 1.24
C TYR A 285 -7.05 -8.16 1.22
N THR A 286 -7.65 -7.77 2.34
CA THR A 286 -9.11 -7.82 2.52
C THR A 286 -9.86 -6.91 1.56
N PRO A 287 -9.50 -5.61 1.39
CA PRO A 287 -10.19 -4.76 0.42
C PRO A 287 -10.08 -5.31 -1.01
N TYR A 288 -8.92 -5.83 -1.44
CA TYR A 288 -8.79 -6.40 -2.78
C TYR A 288 -9.72 -7.62 -2.99
N ILE A 289 -9.80 -8.52 -2.02
CA ILE A 289 -10.75 -9.67 -2.07
C ILE A 289 -12.20 -9.18 -2.17
N GLN A 290 -12.56 -8.10 -1.49
CA GLN A 290 -13.89 -7.51 -1.60
C GLN A 290 -14.14 -6.92 -3.00
N PHE A 291 -13.16 -6.23 -3.58
CA PHE A 291 -13.25 -5.77 -4.97
C PHE A 291 -13.46 -6.92 -5.95
N ALA A 292 -12.81 -8.05 -5.73
CA ALA A 292 -13.00 -9.23 -6.56
C ALA A 292 -14.38 -9.88 -6.37
N ARG A 293 -14.89 -9.93 -5.15
CA ARG A 293 -16.17 -10.59 -4.82
C ARG A 293 -17.40 -9.78 -5.17
N THR A 294 -17.34 -8.47 -5.00
CA THR A 294 -18.48 -7.57 -5.18
C THR A 294 -18.08 -6.26 -5.86
N PRO A 295 -17.45 -6.34 -7.06
CA PRO A 295 -16.86 -5.17 -7.71
C PRO A 295 -17.85 -4.02 -7.95
N HIS A 296 -19.12 -4.36 -8.24
CA HIS A 296 -20.17 -3.37 -8.49
C HIS A 296 -20.49 -2.48 -7.27
N LEU A 297 -20.29 -2.97 -6.03
CA LEU A 297 -20.49 -2.16 -4.83
C LEU A 297 -19.44 -1.06 -4.67
N TYR A 298 -18.32 -1.18 -5.37
CA TYR A 298 -17.21 -0.23 -5.36
C TYR A 298 -17.09 0.58 -6.65
N GLY A 299 -18.04 0.40 -7.59
CA GLY A 299 -18.01 1.07 -8.89
C GLY A 299 -17.16 0.38 -9.97
N TYR A 300 -16.52 -0.75 -9.66
CA TYR A 300 -15.62 -1.47 -10.60
C TYR A 300 -16.43 -2.35 -11.58
N LYS A 301 -17.13 -1.72 -12.50
CA LYS A 301 -18.05 -2.39 -13.46
C LYS A 301 -17.35 -3.40 -14.37
N ARG A 302 -16.04 -3.30 -14.55
CA ARG A 302 -15.20 -4.18 -15.36
C ARG A 302 -14.53 -5.31 -14.54
N GLY A 303 -14.79 -5.34 -13.22
CA GLY A 303 -14.28 -6.34 -12.30
C GLY A 303 -12.84 -6.11 -11.85
N ALA A 304 -12.32 -7.07 -11.07
CA ALA A 304 -11.00 -6.98 -10.45
C ALA A 304 -9.90 -7.75 -11.19
N LEU A 305 -10.26 -8.73 -12.03
CA LEU A 305 -9.31 -9.67 -12.61
C LEU A 305 -8.85 -9.30 -14.02
N ARG A 306 -9.27 -8.17 -14.55
CA ARG A 306 -8.89 -7.70 -15.89
C ARG A 306 -8.21 -6.32 -15.80
N ALA A 307 -7.03 -6.21 -16.42
CA ALA A 307 -6.29 -4.95 -16.46
C ALA A 307 -6.96 -3.93 -17.38
N CYS A 308 -6.88 -2.65 -17.00
CA CYS A 308 -7.28 -1.52 -17.84
C CYS A 308 -6.30 -1.30 -18.99
N CYS A 309 -4.99 -1.42 -18.72
CA CYS A 309 -3.92 -1.25 -19.70
C CYS A 309 -3.19 -2.58 -19.92
N GLY A 310 -3.14 -3.07 -21.18
CA GLY A 310 -2.46 -4.31 -21.51
C GLY A 310 -2.65 -4.80 -22.94
N GLY A 311 -2.05 -5.93 -23.23
CA GLY A 311 -1.93 -6.51 -24.58
C GLY A 311 -2.91 -7.64 -24.91
N GLY A 312 -4.13 -7.64 -24.33
CA GLY A 312 -5.17 -8.60 -24.66
C GLY A 312 -5.19 -9.86 -23.79
N GLY A 313 -5.83 -10.93 -24.31
CA GLY A 313 -6.09 -12.15 -23.55
C GLY A 313 -7.24 -11.99 -22.54
N PRO A 314 -7.58 -13.07 -21.79
CA PRO A 314 -8.71 -13.07 -20.86
C PRO A 314 -8.62 -12.00 -19.78
N TYR A 315 -7.40 -11.76 -19.27
CA TYR A 315 -7.12 -10.82 -18.19
C TYR A 315 -6.53 -9.49 -18.67
N ASN A 316 -6.48 -9.26 -20.00
CA ASN A 316 -5.82 -8.11 -20.63
C ASN A 316 -4.36 -7.93 -20.16
N TYR A 317 -3.64 -9.04 -19.99
CA TYR A 317 -2.23 -9.06 -19.66
C TYR A 317 -1.44 -9.92 -20.64
N ASN A 318 -0.37 -9.35 -21.20
CA ASN A 318 0.55 -10.05 -22.09
C ASN A 318 1.97 -9.50 -21.87
N MET A 319 2.92 -10.36 -21.51
CA MET A 319 4.31 -9.96 -21.25
C MET A 319 4.99 -9.30 -22.46
N SER A 320 4.64 -9.71 -23.68
CA SER A 320 5.21 -9.14 -24.91
C SER A 320 4.60 -7.80 -25.31
N ALA A 321 3.44 -7.45 -24.72
CA ALA A 321 2.72 -6.21 -24.96
C ALA A 321 2.20 -5.66 -23.60
N SER A 322 3.10 -5.57 -22.62
CA SER A 322 2.78 -4.98 -21.32
C SER A 322 2.34 -3.53 -21.47
N CYS A 323 1.61 -3.02 -20.50
CA CYS A 323 1.12 -1.63 -20.48
C CYS A 323 2.23 -0.63 -20.85
N GLY A 324 1.93 0.25 -21.81
CA GLY A 324 2.89 1.24 -22.33
C GLY A 324 3.86 0.75 -23.42
N LEU A 325 3.88 -0.57 -23.69
CA LEU A 325 4.66 -1.13 -24.80
C LEU A 325 3.83 -1.26 -26.10
N PRO A 326 4.48 -1.40 -27.27
CA PRO A 326 3.78 -1.62 -28.53
C PRO A 326 2.81 -2.81 -28.46
N GLY A 327 1.60 -2.65 -28.98
CA GLY A 327 0.53 -3.66 -28.94
C GLY A 327 -0.33 -3.63 -27.70
N SER A 328 -0.02 -2.81 -26.68
CA SER A 328 -0.92 -2.56 -25.55
C SER A 328 -1.96 -1.49 -25.85
N THR A 329 -3.12 -1.61 -25.22
CA THR A 329 -4.22 -0.63 -25.26
C THR A 329 -4.61 -0.25 -23.85
N THR A 330 -5.12 0.97 -23.69
CA THR A 330 -5.64 1.45 -22.40
C THR A 330 -7.15 1.59 -22.48
N CYS A 331 -7.85 1.22 -21.42
CA CYS A 331 -9.30 1.38 -21.31
C CYS A 331 -9.70 2.88 -21.25
N GLU A 332 -10.94 3.18 -21.61
CA GLU A 332 -11.49 4.55 -21.56
C GLU A 332 -11.82 5.01 -20.14
N ASP A 333 -12.19 4.07 -19.26
CA ASP A 333 -12.63 4.36 -17.88
C ASP A 333 -11.78 3.53 -16.88
N PRO A 334 -10.61 4.04 -16.45
CA PRO A 334 -9.78 3.37 -15.45
C PRO A 334 -10.47 3.18 -14.10
N ASP A 335 -11.36 4.09 -13.70
CA ASP A 335 -12.07 4.02 -12.42
C ASP A 335 -13.08 2.84 -12.36
N ALA A 336 -13.47 2.29 -13.52
CA ALA A 336 -14.28 1.08 -13.59
C ALA A 336 -13.47 -0.22 -13.43
N HIS A 337 -12.14 -0.14 -13.29
CA HIS A 337 -11.23 -1.28 -13.16
C HIS A 337 -10.50 -1.25 -11.81
N VAL A 338 -10.18 -2.44 -11.28
CA VAL A 338 -9.31 -2.56 -10.11
C VAL A 338 -7.84 -2.58 -10.52
N SER A 339 -7.49 -3.38 -11.53
CA SER A 339 -6.12 -3.50 -12.02
C SER A 339 -5.82 -2.49 -13.12
N TRP A 340 -4.69 -1.80 -13.00
CA TRP A 340 -4.17 -0.89 -14.01
C TRP A 340 -3.49 -1.66 -15.16
N ASP A 341 -2.35 -2.28 -14.87
CA ASP A 341 -1.41 -2.84 -15.85
C ASP A 341 -1.29 -4.37 -15.80
N GLY A 342 -2.15 -5.00 -14.98
CA GLY A 342 -2.11 -6.43 -14.74
C GLY A 342 -1.29 -6.85 -13.52
N ILE A 343 -0.68 -5.89 -12.82
CA ILE A 343 0.04 -6.06 -11.55
C ILE A 343 -0.51 -5.09 -10.51
N HIS A 344 -0.52 -3.81 -10.84
CA HIS A 344 -0.81 -2.70 -9.95
C HIS A 344 -2.27 -2.28 -10.03
N LEU A 345 -2.70 -1.49 -9.04
CA LEU A 345 -4.07 -0.98 -8.96
C LEU A 345 -4.23 0.31 -9.80
N THR A 346 -5.48 0.61 -10.17
CA THR A 346 -5.83 1.96 -10.61
C THR A 346 -5.91 2.92 -9.41
N GLU A 347 -6.02 4.22 -9.66
CA GLU A 347 -6.09 5.23 -8.61
C GLU A 347 -7.29 5.05 -7.67
N ALA A 348 -8.46 4.66 -8.20
CA ALA A 348 -9.68 4.53 -7.41
C ALA A 348 -9.58 3.48 -6.27
N PRO A 349 -9.09 2.25 -6.48
CA PRO A 349 -8.79 1.31 -5.41
C PRO A 349 -7.73 1.81 -4.42
N TYR A 350 -6.67 2.47 -4.88
CA TYR A 350 -5.66 3.04 -3.97
C TYR A 350 -6.27 4.10 -3.04
N ARG A 351 -7.12 4.98 -3.56
CA ARG A 351 -7.88 5.97 -2.79
C ARG A 351 -8.80 5.30 -1.76
N PHE A 352 -9.51 4.24 -2.15
CA PHE A 352 -10.35 3.49 -1.22
C PHE A 352 -9.54 2.89 -0.08
N ILE A 353 -8.42 2.20 -0.41
CA ILE A 353 -7.55 1.58 0.59
C ILE A 353 -6.97 2.63 1.54
N ALA A 354 -6.45 3.74 1.03
CA ALA A 354 -5.94 4.84 1.85
C ALA A 354 -7.00 5.37 2.83
N ASN A 355 -8.23 5.60 2.35
CA ASN A 355 -9.33 6.05 3.19
C ASN A 355 -9.67 5.05 4.31
N THR A 356 -9.59 3.76 4.01
CA THR A 356 -9.87 2.71 5.01
C THR A 356 -8.72 2.50 5.99
N TRP A 357 -7.48 2.80 5.63
CA TRP A 357 -6.37 2.87 6.58
C TRP A 357 -6.50 4.09 7.49
N LEU A 358 -6.90 5.23 6.95
CA LEU A 358 -7.12 6.46 7.72
C LEU A 358 -8.28 6.33 8.72
N LYS A 359 -9.41 5.80 8.27
CA LYS A 359 -10.68 5.82 9.03
C LYS A 359 -11.11 4.45 9.57
N GLY A 360 -10.40 3.38 9.26
CA GLY A 360 -10.79 1.98 9.47
C GLY A 360 -11.70 1.45 8.33
N PRO A 361 -11.91 0.12 8.26
CA PRO A 361 -11.50 -0.90 9.24
C PRO A 361 -10.18 -1.62 8.90
N TYR A 362 -9.41 -1.21 7.87
CA TYR A 362 -8.28 -1.98 7.37
C TYR A 362 -6.90 -1.54 7.90
N ALA A 363 -6.87 -0.70 8.92
CA ALA A 363 -5.72 -0.49 9.81
C ALA A 363 -6.20 -0.49 11.26
N HIS A 364 -5.43 -1.03 12.19
CA HIS A 364 -5.78 -1.12 13.59
C HIS A 364 -4.62 -0.69 14.49
N PRO A 365 -4.78 0.45 15.21
CA PRO A 365 -5.89 1.39 15.13
C PRO A 365 -5.90 2.15 13.78
N PRO A 366 -7.03 2.78 13.38
CA PRO A 366 -7.07 3.66 12.23
C PRO A 366 -6.09 4.83 12.38
N LEU A 367 -5.39 5.21 11.30
CA LEU A 367 -4.31 6.20 11.37
C LEU A 367 -4.77 7.57 11.86
N ALA A 368 -5.98 7.99 11.49
CA ALA A 368 -6.56 9.25 11.98
C ALA A 368 -6.92 9.22 13.48
N THR A 369 -7.16 8.06 14.07
CA THR A 369 -7.42 7.90 15.50
C THR A 369 -6.14 8.03 16.30
N VAL A 370 -5.05 7.43 15.84
CA VAL A 370 -3.72 7.56 16.44
C VAL A 370 -3.33 9.04 16.60
N VAL A 371 -3.50 9.81 15.52
CA VAL A 371 -3.21 11.27 15.54
C VAL A 371 -4.05 12.02 16.58
N ARG A 372 -5.32 11.64 16.77
CA ARG A 372 -6.20 12.32 17.74
C ARG A 372 -5.89 11.98 19.19
N GLU A 373 -5.51 10.75 19.47
CA GLU A 373 -5.14 10.31 20.81
C GLU A 373 -3.87 11.03 21.28
N ASP A 374 -2.83 11.09 20.44
CA ASP A 374 -1.56 11.72 20.78
C ASP A 374 -1.63 13.29 20.85
N MET A 375 -2.72 13.91 20.38
CA MET A 375 -2.96 15.35 20.52
C MET A 375 -3.64 15.74 21.85
N VAL A 376 -4.15 14.76 22.58
CA VAL A 376 -4.89 14.98 23.85
C VAL A 376 -3.99 14.73 25.07
N ASP A 377 -2.90 14.00 24.89
CA ASP A 377 -1.85 13.78 25.92
C ASP A 377 -0.76 14.86 25.85
#